data_2f724b90de526c536b23a211bdb96ed0
#
_entry.id   2f724b90de526c536b23a211bdb96ed0
#
_cell.length_a   1.000
_cell.length_b   1.000
_cell.length_c   1.000
_cell.angle_alpha   90.00
_cell.angle_beta   90.00
_cell.angle_gamma   90.00
#
_symmetry.space_group_name_H-M   'P 1'
#
loop_
_entity.id
_entity.type
_entity.pdbx_description
1 polymer ?
#
loop_
_entity_poly.entity_id
_entity_poly.type
_entity_poly.pdbx_seq_one_letter_code
_entity_poly.pdbx_strand_id
1 'polypeptide(L)'
;MVDIVTAANRWEFRERLDSMFEDRKRVFVDLLRWALPVTDGRFEIDQFDDANAVYLIISDSAGLHLGSMRLLRTDRSHILGDLFPYLCAHGAPTDTKIMEITRLCLCPRLPALDRRQIRNRLISGMVDYVLARDIKTLTGVVTARFLAQILKMGWRCEPLGLPRMVDGTTIGAFRIDIDEATPRLLQMTGIYEPVKFKEYLDCKV
;
A
#
# COMPACT_ATOMS: atom_id res chain seq x y z
N MET A 1 -3.22 9.79 -13.10
CA MET A 1 -2.37 8.66 -13.53
C MET A 1 -1.78 8.04 -12.28
N VAL A 2 -1.53 6.72 -12.26
CA VAL A 2 -0.79 6.04 -11.20
C VAL A 2 0.53 5.56 -11.80
N ASP A 3 1.65 5.98 -11.21
CA ASP A 3 2.97 5.53 -11.62
C ASP A 3 3.33 4.26 -10.83
N ILE A 4 3.83 3.24 -11.52
CA ILE A 4 4.36 2.02 -10.91
C ILE A 4 5.88 2.13 -10.88
N VAL A 5 6.45 2.13 -9.68
CA VAL A 5 7.89 2.29 -9.48
C VAL A 5 8.48 1.01 -8.89
N THR A 6 9.45 0.44 -9.58
CA THR A 6 10.17 -0.78 -9.22
C THR A 6 11.67 -0.50 -9.21
N ALA A 7 12.50 -1.47 -8.83
CA ALA A 7 13.95 -1.33 -8.92
C ALA A 7 14.43 -0.98 -10.34
N ALA A 8 13.74 -1.46 -11.39
CA ALA A 8 14.14 -1.28 -12.78
C ALA A 8 14.01 0.17 -13.29
N ASN A 9 13.07 0.95 -12.74
CA ASN A 9 12.81 2.33 -13.18
C ASN A 9 12.92 3.37 -12.06
N ARG A 10 13.36 2.99 -10.87
CA ARG A 10 13.43 3.86 -9.67
C ARG A 10 14.23 5.14 -9.92
N TRP A 11 15.25 5.09 -10.75
CA TRP A 11 16.09 6.23 -11.09
C TRP A 11 15.34 7.34 -11.85
N GLU A 12 14.32 6.99 -12.65
CA GLU A 12 13.47 7.95 -13.37
C GLU A 12 12.51 8.71 -12.44
N PHE A 13 12.23 8.13 -11.26
CA PHE A 13 11.25 8.64 -10.31
C PHE A 13 11.88 9.20 -9.04
N ARG A 14 13.18 9.52 -9.05
CA ARG A 14 13.91 9.91 -7.85
C ARG A 14 13.25 11.07 -7.10
N GLU A 15 12.92 12.17 -7.78
CA GLU A 15 12.28 13.34 -7.15
C GLU A 15 10.91 13.02 -6.56
N ARG A 16 10.12 12.16 -7.23
CA ARG A 16 8.80 11.71 -6.72
C ARG A 16 8.94 10.79 -5.51
N LEU A 17 9.95 9.93 -5.51
CA LEU A 17 10.27 9.08 -4.36
C LEU A 17 10.73 9.93 -3.17
N ASP A 18 11.58 10.91 -3.37
CA ASP A 18 12.02 11.82 -2.32
C ASP A 18 10.81 12.56 -1.71
N SER A 19 9.93 13.12 -2.54
CA SER A 19 8.70 13.77 -2.09
C SER A 19 7.75 12.81 -1.35
N MET A 20 7.66 11.55 -1.79
CA MET A 20 6.89 10.50 -1.12
C MET A 20 7.47 10.17 0.27
N PHE A 21 8.78 9.96 0.38
CA PHE A 21 9.43 9.65 1.65
C PHE A 21 9.33 10.80 2.66
N GLU A 22 9.35 12.06 2.18
CA GLU A 22 9.06 13.22 3.04
C GLU A 22 7.63 13.21 3.58
N ASP A 23 6.63 12.98 2.72
CA ASP A 23 5.23 12.93 3.16
C ASP A 23 4.97 11.71 4.06
N ARG A 24 5.64 10.58 3.84
CA ARG A 24 5.62 9.42 4.75
C ARG A 24 6.13 9.83 6.14
N LYS A 25 7.24 10.56 6.22
CA LYS A 25 7.78 11.07 7.48
C LYS A 25 6.78 12.02 8.15
N ARG A 26 6.21 12.98 7.41
CA ARG A 26 5.20 13.90 7.95
C ARG A 26 3.98 13.18 8.50
N VAL A 27 3.49 12.16 7.77
CA VAL A 27 2.28 11.43 8.17
C VAL A 27 2.57 10.44 9.29
N PHE A 28 3.52 9.53 9.10
CA PHE A 28 3.70 8.42 10.03
C PHE A 28 4.49 8.82 11.29
N VAL A 29 5.54 9.62 11.14
CA VAL A 29 6.40 10.02 12.27
C VAL A 29 5.86 11.27 12.96
N ASP A 30 5.61 12.37 12.20
CA ASP A 30 5.29 13.64 12.83
C ASP A 30 3.82 13.70 13.29
N LEU A 31 2.88 13.18 12.47
CA LEU A 31 1.44 13.26 12.78
C LEU A 31 0.95 12.07 13.59
N LEU A 32 1.26 10.84 13.14
CA LEU A 32 0.79 9.61 13.79
C LEU A 32 1.69 9.16 14.95
N ARG A 33 2.87 9.75 15.10
CA ARG A 33 3.84 9.48 16.18
C ARG A 33 4.32 8.03 16.22
N TRP A 34 4.41 7.38 15.06
CA TRP A 34 4.99 6.04 14.99
C TRP A 34 6.51 6.10 15.16
N ALA A 35 7.06 5.15 15.92
CA ALA A 35 8.51 4.99 16.09
C ALA A 35 9.13 4.31 14.86
N LEU A 36 9.32 5.06 13.79
CA LEU A 36 9.88 4.60 12.53
C LEU A 36 11.25 5.25 12.24
N PRO A 37 12.12 4.58 11.47
CA PRO A 37 13.41 5.15 11.11
C PRO A 37 13.24 6.40 10.22
N VAL A 38 14.11 7.38 10.46
CA VAL A 38 14.18 8.61 9.68
C VAL A 38 15.61 8.81 9.19
N THR A 39 15.77 8.89 7.88
CA THR A 39 17.05 9.13 7.21
C THR A 39 17.21 10.64 6.99
N ASP A 40 18.39 11.17 7.29
CA ASP A 40 18.76 12.59 7.14
C ASP A 40 17.78 13.59 7.79
N GLY A 41 17.04 13.15 8.84
CA GLY A 41 16.01 13.93 9.50
C GLY A 41 14.80 14.29 8.61
N ARG A 42 14.75 13.77 7.37
CA ARG A 42 13.85 14.22 6.31
C ARG A 42 12.98 13.10 5.75
N PHE A 43 13.48 11.87 5.61
CA PHE A 43 12.82 10.78 4.91
C PHE A 43 12.44 9.64 5.85
N GLU A 44 11.22 9.13 5.79
CA GLU A 44 10.86 7.85 6.41
C GLU A 44 11.17 6.73 5.41
N ILE A 45 12.23 5.96 5.69
CA ILE A 45 12.70 4.84 4.89
C ILE A 45 13.02 3.69 5.85
N ASP A 46 12.47 2.51 5.61
CA ASP A 46 12.70 1.31 6.42
C ASP A 46 13.44 0.20 5.64
N GLN A 47 13.76 -0.91 6.30
CA GLN A 47 14.45 -2.04 5.69
C GLN A 47 13.70 -2.71 4.53
N PHE A 48 12.40 -2.46 4.38
CA PHE A 48 11.58 -2.99 3.30
C PHE A 48 11.48 -2.03 2.10
N ASP A 49 12.17 -0.89 2.11
CA ASP A 49 12.29 0.02 0.97
C ASP A 49 13.45 -0.38 0.03
N ASP A 50 13.68 -1.67 -0.10
CA ASP A 50 14.74 -2.32 -0.87
C ASP A 50 14.38 -2.49 -2.37
N ALA A 51 15.14 -3.31 -3.08
CA ALA A 51 14.92 -3.61 -4.50
C ALA A 51 13.65 -4.43 -4.77
N ASN A 52 13.06 -5.09 -3.76
CA ASN A 52 11.83 -5.88 -3.89
C ASN A 52 10.56 -5.03 -3.74
N ALA A 53 10.69 -3.81 -3.22
CA ALA A 53 9.55 -2.92 -3.04
C ALA A 53 9.01 -2.41 -4.37
N VAL A 54 7.69 -2.48 -4.52
CA VAL A 54 6.96 -1.86 -5.62
C VAL A 54 6.12 -0.71 -5.05
N TYR A 55 6.26 0.47 -5.64
CA TYR A 55 5.47 1.63 -5.22
C TYR A 55 4.44 1.98 -6.28
N LEU A 56 3.23 2.28 -5.82
CA LEU A 56 2.22 2.97 -6.60
C LEU A 56 2.22 4.42 -6.12
N ILE A 57 2.46 5.36 -7.03
CA ILE A 57 2.59 6.79 -6.69
C ILE A 57 1.66 7.62 -7.57
N ILE A 58 0.96 8.56 -6.96
CA ILE A 58 0.25 9.63 -7.64
C ILE A 58 0.94 10.94 -7.27
N SER A 59 1.33 11.70 -8.29
CA SER A 59 1.93 13.02 -8.14
C SER A 59 1.13 14.07 -8.91
N ASP A 60 1.34 15.33 -8.57
CA ASP A 60 0.84 16.46 -9.36
C ASP A 60 1.70 16.70 -10.60
N SER A 61 1.39 17.78 -11.34
CA SER A 61 2.13 18.18 -12.54
C SER A 61 3.55 18.65 -12.26
N ALA A 62 3.86 19.05 -11.03
CA ALA A 62 5.20 19.44 -10.58
C ALA A 62 5.99 18.24 -10.01
N GLY A 63 5.42 17.02 -10.02
CA GLY A 63 6.06 15.83 -9.46
C GLY A 63 5.93 15.68 -7.94
N LEU A 64 5.18 16.57 -7.27
CA LEU A 64 4.99 16.49 -5.82
C LEU A 64 4.01 15.37 -5.48
N HIS A 65 4.33 14.63 -4.43
CA HIS A 65 3.53 13.50 -3.94
C HIS A 65 2.13 13.94 -3.50
N LEU A 66 1.10 13.22 -4.00
CA LEU A 66 -0.30 13.34 -3.61
C LEU A 66 -0.78 12.11 -2.83
N GLY A 67 -0.26 10.93 -3.19
CA GLY A 67 -0.56 9.69 -2.49
C GLY A 67 0.25 8.52 -3.02
N SER A 68 0.47 7.53 -2.17
CA SER A 68 1.25 6.33 -2.51
C SER A 68 0.86 5.14 -1.65
N MET A 69 1.27 3.96 -2.12
CA MET A 69 1.35 2.74 -1.33
C MET A 69 2.54 1.91 -1.78
N ARG A 70 3.03 1.06 -0.90
CA ARG A 70 4.08 0.08 -1.19
C ARG A 70 3.49 -1.31 -1.17
N LEU A 71 3.88 -2.14 -2.15
CA LEU A 71 3.59 -3.56 -2.21
C LEU A 71 4.88 -4.34 -2.00
N LEU A 72 4.82 -5.37 -1.16
CA LEU A 72 5.91 -6.29 -0.86
C LEU A 72 5.48 -7.71 -1.21
N ARG A 73 6.38 -8.53 -1.76
CA ARG A 73 6.13 -9.95 -1.97
C ARG A 73 6.19 -10.68 -0.65
N THR A 74 5.26 -11.60 -0.38
CA THR A 74 5.23 -12.32 0.90
C THR A 74 6.13 -13.56 0.92
N ASP A 75 6.65 -14.01 -0.23
CA ASP A 75 7.70 -15.02 -0.31
C ASP A 75 9.11 -14.46 0.00
N ARG A 76 9.18 -13.20 0.39
CA ARG A 76 10.37 -12.46 0.81
C ARG A 76 10.10 -11.80 2.17
N SER A 77 11.12 -11.14 2.72
CA SER A 77 11.00 -10.30 3.91
C SER A 77 9.90 -9.26 3.74
N HIS A 78 8.94 -9.23 4.66
CA HIS A 78 7.77 -8.35 4.61
C HIS A 78 7.23 -8.07 6.02
N ILE A 79 6.45 -7.00 6.20
CA ILE A 79 6.07 -6.49 7.51
C ILE A 79 5.27 -7.50 8.33
N LEU A 80 4.21 -8.09 7.75
CA LEU A 80 3.34 -9.02 8.47
C LEU A 80 4.08 -10.27 8.92
N GLY A 81 4.91 -10.86 8.03
CA GLY A 81 5.66 -12.07 8.34
C GLY A 81 6.78 -11.87 9.35
N ASP A 82 7.53 -10.77 9.23
CA ASP A 82 8.73 -10.54 10.02
C ASP A 82 8.44 -9.84 11.37
N LEU A 83 7.50 -8.89 11.38
CA LEU A 83 7.26 -8.05 12.56
C LEU A 83 5.97 -8.40 13.31
N PHE A 84 4.94 -8.87 12.62
CA PHE A 84 3.60 -9.07 13.19
C PHE A 84 2.97 -10.44 12.91
N PRO A 85 3.73 -11.57 12.85
CA PRO A 85 3.15 -12.89 12.53
C PRO A 85 2.09 -13.34 13.54
N TYR A 86 2.17 -12.85 14.75
CA TYR A 86 1.24 -13.13 15.84
C TYR A 86 -0.17 -12.51 15.66
N LEU A 87 -0.36 -11.65 14.65
CA LEU A 87 -1.69 -11.14 14.24
C LEU A 87 -2.46 -12.15 13.39
N CYS A 88 -1.83 -13.25 12.98
CA CYS A 88 -2.42 -14.29 12.15
C CYS A 88 -2.71 -15.54 12.99
N ALA A 89 -3.97 -15.99 13.00
CA ALA A 89 -4.38 -17.18 13.75
C ALA A 89 -3.72 -18.48 13.24
N HIS A 90 -3.37 -18.52 11.94
CA HIS A 90 -2.80 -19.71 11.26
C HIS A 90 -1.44 -19.41 10.60
N GLY A 91 -0.69 -18.44 11.13
CA GLY A 91 0.56 -17.97 10.54
C GLY A 91 0.35 -16.94 9.42
N ALA A 92 1.40 -16.15 9.16
CA ALA A 92 1.37 -15.15 8.09
C ALA A 92 1.34 -15.84 6.71
N PRO A 93 0.40 -15.48 5.82
CA PRO A 93 0.33 -16.08 4.49
C PRO A 93 1.59 -15.75 3.67
N THR A 94 2.21 -16.78 3.09
CA THR A 94 3.44 -16.67 2.30
C THR A 94 3.31 -17.43 0.99
N ASP A 95 3.36 -16.74 -0.14
CA ASP A 95 3.31 -17.32 -1.48
C ASP A 95 3.78 -16.29 -2.52
N THR A 96 4.23 -16.75 -3.70
CA THR A 96 4.59 -15.90 -4.84
C THR A 96 3.41 -15.15 -5.44
N LYS A 97 2.17 -15.60 -5.17
CA LYS A 97 0.89 -15.00 -5.60
C LYS A 97 0.23 -14.15 -4.51
N ILE A 98 0.95 -13.87 -3.45
CA ILE A 98 0.49 -13.00 -2.35
C ILE A 98 1.41 -11.79 -2.25
N MET A 99 0.81 -10.60 -2.16
CA MET A 99 1.55 -9.37 -1.84
C MET A 99 0.99 -8.69 -0.60
N GLU A 100 1.84 -7.98 0.12
CA GLU A 100 1.46 -7.18 1.27
C GLU A 100 1.35 -5.71 0.88
N ILE A 101 0.20 -5.08 1.24
CA ILE A 101 -0.01 -3.64 1.12
C ILE A 101 0.55 -2.96 2.36
N THR A 102 1.47 -2.02 2.16
CA THR A 102 2.06 -1.26 3.25
C THR A 102 2.13 0.22 2.91
N ARG A 103 2.36 1.07 3.90
CA ARG A 103 2.65 2.50 3.73
C ARG A 103 1.66 3.24 2.82
N LEU A 104 0.34 2.95 2.93
CA LEU A 104 -0.66 3.81 2.31
C LEU A 104 -0.54 5.22 2.92
N CYS A 105 -0.02 6.14 2.15
CA CYS A 105 0.23 7.52 2.53
C CYS A 105 -0.52 8.47 1.60
N LEU A 106 -1.27 9.39 2.16
CA LEU A 106 -1.96 10.46 1.43
C LEU A 106 -1.40 11.80 1.88
N CYS A 107 -1.10 12.66 0.93
CA CYS A 107 -0.55 13.98 1.20
C CYS A 107 -1.39 14.73 2.22
N PRO A 108 -0.83 15.16 3.37
CA PRO A 108 -1.60 15.82 4.42
C PRO A 108 -2.08 17.22 4.04
N ARG A 109 -1.49 17.83 3.01
CA ARG A 109 -1.87 19.15 2.49
C ARG A 109 -3.17 19.13 1.70
N LEU A 110 -3.62 17.96 1.24
CA LEU A 110 -4.85 17.84 0.45
C LEU A 110 -6.11 17.93 1.31
N PRO A 111 -7.19 18.56 0.81
CA PRO A 111 -8.51 18.48 1.40
C PRO A 111 -9.03 17.03 1.52
N ALA A 112 -9.96 16.79 2.43
CA ALA A 112 -10.47 15.44 2.71
C ALA A 112 -11.11 14.75 1.47
N LEU A 113 -11.81 15.51 0.63
CA LEU A 113 -12.42 14.98 -0.60
C LEU A 113 -11.35 14.54 -1.59
N ASP A 114 -10.31 15.34 -1.81
CA ASP A 114 -9.22 15.03 -2.72
C ASP A 114 -8.44 13.80 -2.22
N ARG A 115 -8.16 13.72 -0.90
CA ARG A 115 -7.54 12.51 -0.32
C ARG A 115 -8.35 11.26 -0.57
N ARG A 116 -9.70 11.34 -0.51
CA ARG A 116 -10.55 10.20 -0.83
C ARG A 116 -10.45 9.79 -2.30
N GLN A 117 -10.42 10.75 -3.23
CA GLN A 117 -10.24 10.48 -4.66
C GLN A 117 -8.86 9.86 -4.94
N ILE A 118 -7.78 10.43 -4.38
CA ILE A 118 -6.42 9.88 -4.51
C ILE A 118 -6.35 8.45 -3.96
N ARG A 119 -6.94 8.19 -2.77
CA ARG A 119 -7.03 6.83 -2.21
C ARG A 119 -7.75 5.87 -3.15
N ASN A 120 -8.91 6.26 -3.69
CA ASN A 120 -9.68 5.41 -4.59
C ASN A 120 -8.91 5.08 -5.86
N ARG A 121 -8.20 6.07 -6.43
CA ARG A 121 -7.34 5.87 -7.60
C ARG A 121 -6.15 4.95 -7.30
N LEU A 122 -5.54 5.06 -6.11
CA LEU A 122 -4.48 4.13 -5.68
C LEU A 122 -5.01 2.71 -5.54
N ILE A 123 -6.20 2.51 -4.93
CA ILE A 123 -6.83 1.21 -4.79
C ILE A 123 -7.16 0.62 -6.18
N SER A 124 -7.73 1.41 -7.08
CA SER A 124 -8.02 0.98 -8.45
C SER A 124 -6.74 0.56 -9.19
N GLY A 125 -5.71 1.39 -9.15
CA GLY A 125 -4.42 1.09 -9.77
C GLY A 125 -3.75 -0.15 -9.16
N MET A 126 -3.84 -0.34 -7.86
CA MET A 126 -3.35 -1.54 -7.19
C MET A 126 -4.07 -2.79 -7.68
N VAL A 127 -5.40 -2.77 -7.75
CA VAL A 127 -6.19 -3.92 -8.22
C VAL A 127 -5.83 -4.27 -9.66
N ASP A 128 -5.74 -3.28 -10.55
CA ASP A 128 -5.33 -3.50 -11.94
C ASP A 128 -3.91 -4.08 -12.03
N TYR A 129 -2.98 -3.52 -11.23
CA TYR A 129 -1.59 -4.00 -11.18
C TYR A 129 -1.47 -5.46 -10.74
N VAL A 130 -2.18 -5.85 -9.67
CA VAL A 130 -2.08 -7.21 -9.12
C VAL A 130 -2.81 -8.24 -10.00
N LEU A 131 -3.93 -7.86 -10.62
CA LEU A 131 -4.62 -8.71 -11.60
C LEU A 131 -3.74 -8.99 -12.82
N ALA A 132 -3.08 -7.96 -13.37
CA ALA A 132 -2.18 -8.11 -14.52
C ALA A 132 -0.96 -9.02 -14.22
N ARG A 133 -0.64 -9.26 -12.96
CA ARG A 133 0.48 -10.12 -12.50
C ARG A 133 0.03 -11.45 -11.90
N ASP A 134 -1.25 -11.78 -12.03
CA ASP A 134 -1.84 -13.01 -11.51
C ASP A 134 -1.63 -13.18 -9.99
N ILE A 135 -1.57 -12.06 -9.25
CA ILE A 135 -1.60 -12.06 -7.78
C ILE A 135 -3.03 -12.38 -7.33
N LYS A 136 -3.16 -13.32 -6.41
CA LYS A 136 -4.46 -13.84 -5.94
C LYS A 136 -4.90 -13.30 -4.60
N THR A 137 -3.96 -12.80 -3.82
CA THR A 137 -4.25 -12.34 -2.47
C THR A 137 -3.42 -11.11 -2.12
N LEU A 138 -4.04 -10.19 -1.41
CA LEU A 138 -3.36 -9.07 -0.76
C LEU A 138 -3.51 -9.21 0.76
N THR A 139 -2.45 -8.89 1.49
CA THR A 139 -2.44 -8.85 2.96
C THR A 139 -2.03 -7.46 3.44
N GLY A 140 -2.15 -7.20 4.73
CA GLY A 140 -1.62 -5.98 5.33
C GLY A 140 -1.91 -5.89 6.81
N VAL A 141 -1.21 -4.96 7.47
CA VAL A 141 -1.37 -4.63 8.89
C VAL A 141 -1.86 -3.20 9.01
N VAL A 142 -2.92 -2.98 9.77
CA VAL A 142 -3.54 -1.67 9.94
C VAL A 142 -4.09 -1.48 11.35
N THR A 143 -4.39 -0.23 11.73
CA THR A 143 -5.14 0.02 12.96
C THR A 143 -6.54 -0.62 12.90
N ALA A 144 -7.08 -1.06 14.02
CA ALA A 144 -8.41 -1.67 14.09
C ALA A 144 -9.52 -0.77 13.51
N ARG A 145 -9.38 0.55 13.67
CA ARG A 145 -10.31 1.52 13.08
C ARG A 145 -10.25 1.47 11.53
N PHE A 146 -9.07 1.37 10.95
CA PHE A 146 -8.92 1.32 9.50
C PHE A 146 -9.28 -0.07 8.95
N LEU A 147 -9.01 -1.15 9.71
CA LEU A 147 -9.47 -2.49 9.38
C LEU A 147 -10.99 -2.54 9.17
N ALA A 148 -11.75 -1.94 10.09
CA ALA A 148 -13.20 -1.86 9.96
C ALA A 148 -13.68 -1.12 8.70
N GLN A 149 -12.88 -0.18 8.18
CA GLN A 149 -13.17 0.49 6.90
C GLN A 149 -12.83 -0.41 5.70
N ILE A 150 -11.68 -1.08 5.73
CA ILE A 150 -11.24 -1.99 4.67
C ILE A 150 -12.25 -3.12 4.45
N LEU A 151 -12.76 -3.71 5.54
CA LEU A 151 -13.79 -4.77 5.51
C LEU A 151 -15.11 -4.33 4.85
N LYS A 152 -15.38 -3.02 4.78
CA LYS A 152 -16.60 -2.45 4.18
C LYS A 152 -16.41 -1.92 2.76
N MET A 153 -15.23 -2.05 2.17
CA MET A 153 -14.93 -1.49 0.85
C MET A 153 -15.57 -2.24 -0.32
N GLY A 154 -16.17 -3.42 -0.09
CA GLY A 154 -16.92 -4.18 -1.10
C GLY A 154 -16.19 -5.40 -1.64
N TRP A 155 -14.87 -5.44 -1.62
CA TRP A 155 -14.07 -6.63 -1.98
C TRP A 155 -14.23 -7.78 -0.97
N ARG A 156 -13.75 -8.96 -1.33
CA ARG A 156 -13.70 -10.11 -0.43
C ARG A 156 -12.53 -9.94 0.53
N CYS A 157 -12.82 -9.48 1.73
CA CYS A 157 -11.82 -9.18 2.75
C CYS A 157 -12.20 -9.80 4.08
N GLU A 158 -11.23 -10.42 4.75
CA GLU A 158 -11.40 -11.00 6.08
C GLU A 158 -10.19 -10.69 6.98
N PRO A 159 -10.39 -10.66 8.32
CA PRO A 159 -9.29 -10.55 9.25
C PRO A 159 -8.51 -11.87 9.31
N LEU A 160 -7.18 -11.79 9.42
CA LEU A 160 -6.31 -12.97 9.59
C LEU A 160 -6.25 -13.47 11.04
N GLY A 161 -6.75 -12.71 11.99
CA GLY A 161 -6.83 -13.04 13.40
C GLY A 161 -7.43 -11.91 14.22
N LEU A 162 -7.41 -12.06 15.53
CA LEU A 162 -7.91 -11.03 16.44
C LEU A 162 -6.95 -9.83 16.50
N PRO A 163 -7.46 -8.58 16.46
CA PRO A 163 -6.64 -7.40 16.68
C PRO A 163 -5.94 -7.44 18.04
N ARG A 164 -4.72 -6.88 18.11
CA ARG A 164 -3.91 -6.81 19.34
C ARG A 164 -3.42 -5.40 19.61
N MET A 165 -3.21 -5.12 20.89
CA MET A 165 -2.59 -3.87 21.33
C MET A 165 -1.08 -3.95 21.13
N VAL A 166 -0.53 -2.98 20.41
CA VAL A 166 0.90 -2.83 20.17
C VAL A 166 1.23 -1.34 20.35
N ASP A 167 2.13 -1.02 21.24
CA ASP A 167 2.58 0.35 21.54
C ASP A 167 1.41 1.37 21.70
N GLY A 168 0.38 0.97 22.46
CA GLY A 168 -0.79 1.80 22.74
C GLY A 168 -1.81 1.90 21.59
N THR A 169 -1.59 1.20 20.46
CA THR A 169 -2.50 1.19 19.33
C THR A 169 -3.00 -0.23 19.06
N THR A 170 -4.32 -0.40 18.92
CA THR A 170 -4.87 -1.68 18.48
C THR A 170 -4.72 -1.84 16.97
N ILE A 171 -3.98 -2.87 16.55
CA ILE A 171 -3.72 -3.22 15.15
C ILE A 171 -4.27 -4.60 14.82
N GLY A 172 -4.55 -4.85 13.56
CA GLY A 172 -4.99 -6.15 13.04
C GLY A 172 -4.49 -6.38 11.62
N ALA A 173 -4.40 -7.66 11.25
CA ALA A 173 -4.03 -8.09 9.92
C ALA A 173 -5.26 -8.52 9.13
N PHE A 174 -5.21 -8.34 7.82
CA PHE A 174 -6.28 -8.73 6.89
C PHE A 174 -5.72 -9.45 5.67
N ARG A 175 -6.62 -10.19 5.00
CA ARG A 175 -6.40 -10.65 3.62
C ARG A 175 -7.56 -10.18 2.73
N ILE A 176 -7.24 -9.93 1.47
CA ILE A 176 -8.18 -9.63 0.40
C ILE A 176 -7.96 -10.65 -0.70
N ASP A 177 -9.00 -11.38 -1.08
CA ASP A 177 -8.95 -12.25 -2.25
C ASP A 177 -9.20 -11.43 -3.52
N ILE A 178 -8.30 -11.60 -4.49
CA ILE A 178 -8.28 -10.85 -5.75
C ILE A 178 -8.65 -11.78 -6.90
N ASP A 179 -9.69 -11.40 -7.62
CA ASP A 179 -10.16 -12.08 -8.83
C ASP A 179 -10.76 -11.06 -9.82
N GLU A 180 -11.22 -11.56 -10.97
CA GLU A 180 -11.83 -10.74 -12.03
C GLU A 180 -13.12 -10.00 -11.59
N ALA A 181 -13.77 -10.44 -10.51
CA ALA A 181 -14.94 -9.75 -9.96
C ALA A 181 -14.56 -8.59 -9.05
N THR A 182 -13.32 -8.50 -8.56
CA THR A 182 -12.87 -7.49 -7.60
C THR A 182 -13.10 -6.05 -8.09
N PRO A 183 -12.78 -5.66 -9.35
CA PRO A 183 -13.07 -4.32 -9.87
C PRO A 183 -14.56 -3.98 -9.79
N ARG A 184 -15.44 -4.91 -10.19
CA ARG A 184 -16.90 -4.72 -10.15
C ARG A 184 -17.40 -4.54 -8.71
N LEU A 185 -16.91 -5.34 -7.77
CA LEU A 185 -17.30 -5.23 -6.37
C LEU A 185 -16.93 -3.85 -5.77
N LEU A 186 -15.74 -3.36 -6.07
CA LEU A 186 -15.29 -2.03 -5.65
C LEU A 186 -16.03 -0.90 -6.38
N GLN A 187 -16.44 -1.10 -7.63
CA GLN A 187 -17.23 -0.14 -8.39
C GLN A 187 -18.61 0.06 -7.76
N MET A 188 -19.23 -1.02 -7.26
CA MET A 188 -20.55 -0.95 -6.59
C MET A 188 -20.50 -0.09 -5.32
N THR A 189 -19.34 0.08 -4.70
CA THR A 189 -19.13 0.94 -3.52
C THR A 189 -18.55 2.32 -3.88
N GLY A 190 -18.40 2.64 -5.16
CA GLY A 190 -17.87 3.92 -5.64
C GLY A 190 -16.36 4.09 -5.39
N ILE A 191 -15.63 2.99 -5.26
CA ILE A 191 -14.16 3.03 -5.03
C ILE A 191 -13.42 2.86 -6.36
N TYR A 192 -13.80 1.84 -7.15
CA TYR A 192 -13.06 1.52 -8.38
C TYR A 192 -13.47 2.43 -9.54
N GLU A 193 -12.45 3.02 -10.16
CA GLU A 193 -12.49 3.70 -11.45
C GLU A 193 -11.32 3.19 -12.28
N PRO A 194 -11.52 2.79 -13.55
CA PRO A 194 -10.41 2.32 -14.40
C PRO A 194 -9.29 3.35 -14.45
N VAL A 195 -8.08 2.95 -14.16
CA VAL A 195 -6.91 3.83 -14.11
C VAL A 195 -6.07 3.65 -15.37
N LYS A 196 -5.72 4.75 -16.03
CA LYS A 196 -4.70 4.73 -17.08
C LYS A 196 -3.32 4.60 -16.41
N PHE A 197 -2.63 3.50 -16.69
CA PHE A 197 -1.20 3.37 -16.38
C PHE A 197 -0.39 4.05 -17.47
N LYS A 198 0.75 4.62 -17.11
CA LYS A 198 1.82 4.80 -18.06
C LYS A 198 2.47 3.41 -18.19
N GLU A 199 2.16 2.72 -19.28
CA GLU A 199 2.73 1.39 -19.55
C GLU A 199 4.25 1.54 -19.67
N TYR A 200 4.97 1.11 -18.66
CA TYR A 200 6.30 0.53 -18.84
C TYR A 200 6.09 -0.98 -19.02
N LEU A 201 5.48 -1.34 -20.16
CA LEU A 201 5.59 -2.67 -20.71
C LEU A 201 7.04 -2.80 -21.17
N ASP A 202 7.83 -3.51 -20.40
CA ASP A 202 8.89 -4.44 -20.79
C ASP A 202 9.92 -4.56 -19.67
N CYS A 203 9.70 -5.53 -18.81
CA CYS A 203 10.75 -6.38 -18.30
C CYS A 203 10.12 -7.75 -18.07
N LYS A 204 10.14 -8.58 -19.15
CA LYS A 204 10.11 -10.02 -18.98
C LYS A 204 11.37 -10.40 -18.23
N VAL A 205 11.20 -10.96 -17.04
CA VAL A 205 12.20 -11.80 -16.37
C VAL A 205 11.79 -13.25 -16.55
#